data_cc3cf3356fb9c63be4740569f09e513f
#
_entry.id   cc3cf3356fb9c63be4740569f09e513f
#
_cell.length_a   1.000
_cell.length_b   1.000
_cell.length_c   1.000
_cell.angle_alpha   90.00
_cell.angle_beta   90.00
_cell.angle_gamma   90.00
#
_symmetry.space_group_name_H-M   'P 1'
#
loop_
_entity.id
_entity.type
_entity.pdbx_description
1 polymer ?
#
loop_
_entity_poly.entity_id
_entity_poly.type
_entity_poly.pdbx_seq_one_letter_code
_entity_poly.pdbx_strand_id
1 'polypeptide(L)'
;MRTPLQIIAVVLMTLIAAGAFHAQVANPVPAPVDKRGLQVEIADLVRLPDTRGLRPLDQDVSPAGWARINFVRDLPDGRRFVNDSRGLLYLLDRNNQPSVYANVGALFPHAVYNRLESGFIGFEFHPEFARNGLFYSVHGERAAGNLATPNFIPPGYTSTDVTHHNIITEWHATNPSANTFEGTRRELLRVAHVVTNLTHPYGDLEFNPTAKPGSPDYGLLYTRGSDLGFSNGGGPNANNPSQTQRLDSVITAILRFDPRSPSVSKGTKGLGDYTVPAINKFAADGDPKTLGEIYAYGFRNAHRLTWDLNDGTMFASDIGMNHIEEVNIVREGGNYGWMKREGYWENGMTRPGGALNQLFALPPEVMDGRQKDGFTYPVAMYDHNEGQAVSGGYAYYGRIAALRNKFVFGDIVRGRLFASDLAAIKKADDGVPQTVAPVEEIQLYTRDAAGNRVYVTFRELVERTMGATMTRADLHISRSRDGELLVTSRQDGMIRRLIPDSKGQGTAQP
;
A
#
# COMPACT_ATOMS: atom_id res chain seq x y z
N MET A 1 -5.89 79.49 44.11
CA MET A 1 -5.99 79.31 42.67
C MET A 1 -5.53 77.85 42.35
N ARG A 2 -6.51 77.01 41.99
CA ARG A 2 -6.23 75.61 41.73
C ARG A 2 -6.27 75.37 40.21
N THR A 3 -5.21 74.86 39.62
CA THR A 3 -5.13 74.39 38.20
C THR A 3 -5.68 73.01 38.08
N PRO A 4 -6.46 72.67 37.03
CA PRO A 4 -6.99 71.31 36.86
C PRO A 4 -5.96 70.43 36.08
N LEU A 5 -5.78 69.19 36.56
CA LEU A 5 -5.09 68.11 35.92
C LEU A 5 -5.92 67.60 34.72
N GLN A 6 -5.34 67.60 33.54
CA GLN A 6 -5.88 66.87 32.37
C GLN A 6 -5.47 65.40 32.46
N ILE A 7 -6.45 64.52 32.56
CA ILE A 7 -6.26 63.07 32.43
C ILE A 7 -6.32 62.70 30.94
N ILE A 8 -5.18 62.29 30.35
CA ILE A 8 -5.15 61.71 29.03
C ILE A 8 -5.41 60.21 29.16
N ALA A 9 -6.58 59.76 28.73
CA ALA A 9 -6.88 58.34 28.60
C ALA A 9 -6.30 57.82 27.27
N VAL A 10 -5.26 57.00 27.38
CA VAL A 10 -4.71 56.25 26.23
C VAL A 10 -5.60 55.00 26.08
N VAL A 11 -6.44 54.97 25.05
CA VAL A 11 -7.15 53.74 24.65
C VAL A 11 -6.22 52.89 23.87
N LEU A 12 -5.69 51.84 24.48
CA LEU A 12 -4.94 50.80 23.81
C LEU A 12 -5.93 49.88 23.10
N MET A 13 -6.14 50.08 21.79
CA MET A 13 -6.84 49.11 20.94
C MET A 13 -5.89 47.93 20.68
N THR A 14 -6.01 46.87 21.46
CA THR A 14 -5.49 45.55 21.12
C THR A 14 -6.35 44.97 19.99
N LEU A 15 -5.85 45.03 18.77
CA LEU A 15 -6.36 44.17 17.69
C LEU A 15 -6.07 42.71 18.05
N ILE A 16 -7.04 42.03 18.63
CA ILE A 16 -7.05 40.57 18.68
C ILE A 16 -7.39 40.13 17.26
N ALA A 17 -6.36 39.76 16.49
CA ALA A 17 -6.53 38.95 15.29
C ALA A 17 -7.12 37.60 15.80
N ALA A 18 -8.43 37.45 15.67
CA ALA A 18 -9.09 36.18 15.87
C ALA A 18 -8.65 35.25 14.73
N GLY A 19 -7.47 34.67 14.86
CA GLY A 19 -7.15 33.45 14.14
C GLY A 19 -8.21 32.42 14.54
N ALA A 20 -9.03 31.96 13.61
CA ALA A 20 -9.94 30.89 13.85
C ALA A 20 -9.13 29.66 14.29
N PHE A 21 -9.05 29.45 15.59
CA PHE A 21 -8.53 28.19 16.14
C PHE A 21 -9.53 27.10 15.77
N HIS A 22 -9.25 26.40 14.67
CA HIS A 22 -10.00 25.18 14.37
C HIS A 22 -9.75 24.20 15.52
N ALA A 23 -10.80 23.65 16.08
CA ALA A 23 -10.69 22.69 17.16
C ALA A 23 -10.00 21.41 16.63
N GLN A 24 -9.15 20.82 17.45
CA GLN A 24 -8.62 19.49 17.20
C GLN A 24 -9.76 18.50 17.05
N VAL A 25 -9.68 17.63 16.05
CA VAL A 25 -10.64 16.57 15.78
C VAL A 25 -9.98 15.23 16.06
N ALA A 26 -10.66 14.33 16.74
CA ALA A 26 -10.16 12.98 17.04
C ALA A 26 -11.08 11.94 16.40
N ASN A 27 -10.53 11.06 15.55
CA ASN A 27 -11.22 9.96 14.88
C ASN A 27 -12.61 10.36 14.33
N PRO A 28 -12.67 11.27 13.38
CA PRO A 28 -13.87 12.03 13.11
C PRO A 28 -14.63 11.62 11.85
N VAL A 29 -14.49 10.40 11.36
CA VAL A 29 -15.25 9.98 10.17
C VAL A 29 -16.76 10.11 10.49
N PRO A 30 -17.50 10.92 9.73
CA PRO A 30 -18.89 11.26 10.08
C PRO A 30 -19.84 10.07 10.04
N ALA A 31 -19.55 9.08 9.19
CA ALA A 31 -20.34 7.87 9.04
C ALA A 31 -19.52 6.67 9.50
N PRO A 32 -19.84 6.03 10.64
CA PRO A 32 -19.22 4.78 11.03
C PRO A 32 -19.49 3.70 9.99
N VAL A 33 -18.60 2.71 9.94
CA VAL A 33 -18.74 1.55 9.04
C VAL A 33 -20.04 0.83 9.32
N ASP A 34 -20.87 0.62 8.29
CA ASP A 34 -22.12 -0.13 8.43
C ASP A 34 -21.80 -1.62 8.68
N LYS A 35 -22.33 -2.15 9.78
CA LYS A 35 -22.12 -3.53 10.22
C LYS A 35 -23.23 -4.48 9.81
N ARG A 36 -24.14 -4.06 8.93
CA ARG A 36 -25.31 -4.82 8.52
C ARG A 36 -25.19 -5.23 7.05
N GLY A 37 -25.45 -6.48 6.77
CA GLY A 37 -25.89 -6.93 5.45
C GLY A 37 -24.93 -7.76 4.63
N LEU A 38 -23.66 -7.47 4.53
CA LEU A 38 -22.73 -8.25 3.69
C LEU A 38 -22.23 -9.49 4.42
N GLN A 39 -22.63 -10.68 3.95
CA GLN A 39 -22.19 -11.96 4.51
C GLN A 39 -21.49 -12.78 3.43
N VAL A 40 -20.27 -13.23 3.72
CA VAL A 40 -19.45 -13.97 2.77
C VAL A 40 -18.82 -15.20 3.43
N GLU A 41 -18.89 -16.31 2.73
CA GLU A 41 -18.25 -17.54 3.14
C GLU A 41 -16.74 -17.46 2.89
N ILE A 42 -15.95 -17.92 3.87
CA ILE A 42 -14.49 -18.04 3.76
C ILE A 42 -14.08 -19.50 4.01
N ALA A 43 -13.19 -20.01 3.17
CA ALA A 43 -12.67 -21.37 3.29
C ALA A 43 -11.14 -21.39 3.21
N ASP A 44 -10.53 -22.32 3.93
CA ASP A 44 -9.11 -22.61 3.82
C ASP A 44 -8.80 -23.25 2.47
N LEU A 45 -7.72 -22.80 1.83
CA LEU A 45 -7.28 -23.33 0.54
C LEU A 45 -6.01 -24.17 0.69
N VAL A 46 -4.96 -23.59 1.26
CA VAL A 46 -3.68 -24.26 1.49
C VAL A 46 -2.87 -23.55 2.57
N ARG A 47 -2.09 -24.30 3.31
CA ARG A 47 -1.11 -23.79 4.27
C ARG A 47 0.29 -23.98 3.73
N LEU A 48 1.08 -22.90 3.69
CA LEU A 48 2.48 -22.96 3.33
C LEU A 48 3.33 -23.49 4.50
N PRO A 49 4.55 -24.02 4.20
CA PRO A 49 5.42 -24.62 5.21
C PRO A 49 5.84 -23.65 6.33
N ASP A 50 6.32 -24.25 7.44
CA ASP A 50 7.08 -23.53 8.46
C ASP A 50 8.44 -23.10 7.90
N THR A 51 8.75 -21.82 8.01
CA THR A 51 9.98 -21.22 7.48
C THR A 51 10.87 -20.61 8.58
N ARG A 52 10.58 -20.95 9.87
CA ARG A 52 11.49 -20.60 10.96
C ARG A 52 12.88 -21.19 10.69
N GLY A 53 13.91 -20.43 11.05
CA GLY A 53 15.29 -20.86 10.87
C GLY A 53 15.87 -20.66 9.46
N LEU A 54 15.08 -20.21 8.49
CA LEU A 54 15.63 -19.76 7.21
C LEU A 54 16.53 -18.52 7.38
N ARG A 55 16.31 -17.78 8.47
CA ARG A 55 17.09 -16.59 8.79
C ARG A 55 17.58 -16.63 10.24
N PRO A 56 18.76 -16.05 10.54
CA PRO A 56 19.21 -15.85 11.90
C PRO A 56 18.20 -15.08 12.75
N LEU A 57 18.10 -15.39 14.04
CA LEU A 57 17.14 -14.77 14.96
C LEU A 57 17.31 -13.25 15.10
N ASP A 58 18.49 -12.72 14.86
CA ASP A 58 18.75 -11.27 14.83
C ASP A 58 18.15 -10.57 13.60
N GLN A 59 17.73 -11.35 12.61
CA GLN A 59 17.15 -10.89 11.35
C GLN A 59 15.65 -11.21 11.25
N ASP A 60 15.13 -12.10 12.08
CA ASP A 60 13.72 -12.49 12.10
C ASP A 60 13.19 -12.53 13.53
N VAL A 61 12.60 -11.43 13.94
CA VAL A 61 12.01 -11.28 15.28
C VAL A 61 10.56 -11.76 15.36
N SER A 62 10.05 -12.41 14.31
CA SER A 62 8.68 -12.93 14.34
C SER A 62 8.58 -14.22 15.15
N PRO A 63 7.67 -14.32 16.13
CA PRO A 63 7.40 -15.56 16.83
C PRO A 63 6.69 -16.61 15.96
N ALA A 64 6.03 -16.16 14.88
CA ALA A 64 5.30 -17.04 13.98
C ALA A 64 6.27 -17.89 13.14
N GLY A 65 6.05 -19.21 13.14
CA GLY A 65 6.90 -20.14 12.40
C GLY A 65 6.55 -20.25 10.92
N TRP A 66 5.29 -20.09 10.60
CA TRP A 66 4.77 -20.31 9.26
C TRP A 66 5.23 -19.24 8.26
N ALA A 67 5.16 -19.58 6.98
CA ALA A 67 5.46 -18.64 5.89
C ALA A 67 4.69 -17.32 6.06
N ARG A 68 5.38 -16.21 5.89
CA ARG A 68 4.84 -14.85 6.05
C ARG A 68 4.36 -14.33 4.70
N ILE A 69 3.16 -14.78 4.32
CA ILE A 69 2.59 -14.50 3.01
C ILE A 69 2.27 -13.02 2.87
N ASN A 70 2.77 -12.40 1.81
CA ASN A 70 2.46 -11.01 1.48
C ASN A 70 1.62 -10.88 0.21
N PHE A 71 1.97 -11.63 -0.84
CA PHE A 71 1.25 -11.62 -2.12
C PHE A 71 1.01 -13.03 -2.64
N VAL A 72 -0.12 -13.18 -3.33
CA VAL A 72 -0.43 -14.31 -4.21
C VAL A 72 -0.65 -13.76 -5.61
N ARG A 73 0.06 -14.31 -6.60
CA ARG A 73 -0.04 -13.91 -8.01
C ARG A 73 -0.32 -15.12 -8.88
N ASP A 74 -1.35 -15.03 -9.71
CA ASP A 74 -1.70 -16.05 -10.69
C ASP A 74 -1.24 -15.64 -12.07
N LEU A 75 -0.49 -16.50 -12.76
CA LEU A 75 -0.12 -16.28 -14.15
C LEU A 75 -1.24 -16.70 -15.12
N PRO A 76 -1.24 -16.17 -16.36
CA PRO A 76 -2.18 -16.56 -17.40
C PRO A 76 -2.16 -18.05 -17.72
N ASP A 77 -1.04 -18.75 -17.52
CA ASP A 77 -0.87 -20.19 -17.73
C ASP A 77 -1.45 -21.07 -16.61
N GLY A 78 -1.97 -20.44 -15.54
CA GLY A 78 -2.61 -21.11 -14.41
C GLY A 78 -1.66 -21.41 -13.24
N ARG A 79 -0.38 -21.09 -13.34
CA ARG A 79 0.55 -21.18 -12.20
C ARG A 79 0.23 -20.11 -11.18
N ARG A 80 0.34 -20.47 -9.89
CA ARG A 80 0.14 -19.57 -8.76
C ARG A 80 1.44 -19.41 -7.99
N PHE A 81 1.86 -18.18 -7.79
CA PHE A 81 3.05 -17.86 -7.03
C PHE A 81 2.71 -17.15 -5.73
N VAL A 82 3.50 -17.42 -4.69
CA VAL A 82 3.30 -16.86 -3.35
C VAL A 82 4.64 -16.48 -2.76
N ASN A 83 4.82 -15.25 -2.32
CA ASN A 83 6.03 -14.89 -1.61
C ASN A 83 5.89 -15.04 -0.09
N ASP A 84 6.95 -15.57 0.51
CA ASP A 84 7.22 -15.48 1.94
C ASP A 84 8.19 -14.33 2.18
N SER A 85 7.83 -13.40 3.05
CA SER A 85 8.70 -12.26 3.38
C SER A 85 10.09 -12.67 3.89
N ARG A 86 10.27 -13.92 4.35
CA ARG A 86 11.58 -14.49 4.70
C ARG A 86 12.49 -14.83 3.51
N GLY A 87 11.98 -14.66 2.28
CA GLY A 87 12.76 -14.72 1.04
C GLY A 87 12.44 -15.86 0.10
N LEU A 88 11.45 -16.68 0.35
CA LEU A 88 11.03 -17.72 -0.57
C LEU A 88 9.92 -17.24 -1.51
N LEU A 89 10.06 -17.57 -2.78
CA LEU A 89 9.00 -17.51 -3.77
C LEU A 89 8.54 -18.94 -4.03
N TYR A 90 7.31 -19.26 -3.64
CA TYR A 90 6.68 -20.55 -3.87
C TYR A 90 5.93 -20.58 -5.18
N LEU A 91 5.92 -21.74 -5.81
CA LEU A 91 4.98 -22.13 -6.86
C LEU A 91 4.01 -23.16 -6.28
N LEU A 92 2.72 -22.91 -6.41
CA LEU A 92 1.66 -23.89 -6.09
C LEU A 92 1.27 -24.65 -7.36
N ASP A 93 1.22 -25.97 -7.26
CA ASP A 93 0.70 -26.81 -8.33
C ASP A 93 -0.84 -26.74 -8.43
N ARG A 94 -1.42 -27.51 -9.37
CA ARG A 94 -2.88 -27.56 -9.56
C ARG A 94 -3.65 -28.12 -8.36
N ASN A 95 -2.98 -28.84 -7.47
CA ASN A 95 -3.51 -29.37 -6.22
C ASN A 95 -3.18 -28.46 -5.02
N ASN A 96 -2.69 -27.24 -5.30
CA ASN A 96 -2.19 -26.27 -4.32
C ASN A 96 -1.00 -26.76 -3.47
N GLN A 97 -0.23 -27.77 -3.94
CA GLN A 97 0.96 -28.22 -3.25
C GLN A 97 2.12 -27.23 -3.48
N PRO A 98 2.73 -26.68 -2.42
CA PRO A 98 3.81 -25.70 -2.57
C PRO A 98 5.15 -26.36 -2.90
N SER A 99 5.88 -25.79 -3.84
CA SER A 99 7.29 -26.04 -4.09
C SER A 99 8.05 -24.72 -4.13
N VAL A 100 9.34 -24.72 -3.80
CA VAL A 100 10.16 -23.50 -3.86
C VAL A 100 10.53 -23.22 -5.32
N TYR A 101 10.04 -22.13 -5.87
CA TYR A 101 10.44 -21.64 -7.18
C TYR A 101 11.79 -20.93 -7.12
N ALA A 102 11.96 -19.99 -6.17
CA ALA A 102 13.22 -19.26 -5.98
C ALA A 102 13.46 -18.96 -4.49
N ASN A 103 14.70 -19.05 -4.06
CA ASN A 103 15.14 -18.56 -2.74
C ASN A 103 15.79 -17.18 -2.90
N VAL A 104 14.96 -16.16 -3.07
CA VAL A 104 15.39 -14.76 -3.24
C VAL A 104 16.26 -14.31 -2.07
N GLY A 105 15.88 -14.68 -0.86
CA GLY A 105 16.60 -14.30 0.33
C GLY A 105 18.03 -14.84 0.43
N ALA A 106 18.30 -16.05 -0.07
CA ALA A 106 19.64 -16.63 -0.05
C ALA A 106 20.63 -15.92 -0.99
N LEU A 107 20.11 -15.18 -1.97
CA LEU A 107 20.92 -14.47 -2.97
C LEU A 107 21.36 -13.07 -2.51
N PHE A 108 20.86 -12.59 -1.38
CA PHE A 108 21.16 -11.27 -0.83
C PHE A 108 21.68 -11.39 0.61
N PRO A 109 23.01 -11.36 0.83
CA PRO A 109 23.62 -11.62 2.14
C PRO A 109 23.29 -10.55 3.19
N HIS A 110 22.89 -9.35 2.76
CA HIS A 110 22.52 -8.25 3.64
C HIS A 110 21.00 -8.11 3.83
N ALA A 111 20.18 -9.04 3.27
CA ALA A 111 18.75 -9.00 3.39
C ALA A 111 18.30 -9.01 4.85
N VAL A 112 17.32 -8.17 5.19
CA VAL A 112 16.74 -8.07 6.53
C VAL A 112 15.27 -8.46 6.51
N TYR A 113 14.85 -9.07 7.60
CA TYR A 113 13.48 -9.50 7.85
C TYR A 113 13.06 -8.97 9.20
N ASN A 114 12.25 -7.94 9.21
CA ASN A 114 11.62 -7.54 10.45
C ASN A 114 10.17 -8.05 10.50
N ARG A 115 9.59 -7.94 11.67
CA ARG A 115 8.27 -8.49 11.99
C ARG A 115 7.13 -7.88 11.17
N LEU A 116 7.26 -6.64 10.70
CA LEU A 116 6.14 -5.88 10.15
C LEU A 116 6.16 -5.78 8.62
N GLU A 117 7.18 -5.21 8.03
CA GLU A 117 7.09 -4.77 6.63
C GLU A 117 8.32 -5.07 5.77
N SER A 118 9.42 -5.53 6.35
CA SER A 118 10.64 -5.79 5.61
C SER A 118 10.76 -7.24 5.13
N GLY A 119 11.81 -7.50 4.39
CA GLY A 119 12.13 -8.79 3.82
C GLY A 119 11.90 -8.82 2.32
N PHE A 120 11.47 -9.95 1.79
CA PHE A 120 10.98 -10.08 0.43
C PHE A 120 9.56 -9.53 0.36
N ILE A 121 9.43 -8.23 0.10
CA ILE A 121 8.21 -7.45 0.29
C ILE A 121 7.18 -7.73 -0.78
N GLY A 122 7.60 -7.77 -2.06
CA GLY A 122 6.71 -7.95 -3.19
C GLY A 122 7.40 -8.51 -4.41
N PHE A 123 6.60 -9.00 -5.33
CA PHE A 123 7.05 -9.47 -6.64
C PHE A 123 5.95 -9.28 -7.68
N GLU A 124 6.35 -9.17 -8.94
CA GLU A 124 5.41 -9.11 -10.06
C GLU A 124 6.05 -9.71 -11.32
N PHE A 125 5.26 -10.38 -12.13
CA PHE A 125 5.69 -10.93 -13.41
C PHE A 125 5.41 -9.95 -14.55
N HIS A 126 6.37 -9.84 -15.47
CA HIS A 126 6.12 -9.09 -16.70
C HIS A 126 4.89 -9.66 -17.43
N PRO A 127 4.00 -8.84 -18.04
CA PRO A 127 2.82 -9.34 -18.77
C PRO A 127 3.15 -10.40 -19.83
N GLU A 128 4.39 -10.38 -20.35
CA GLU A 128 4.89 -11.35 -21.31
C GLU A 128 5.88 -12.36 -20.70
N PHE A 129 5.79 -12.62 -19.40
CA PHE A 129 6.73 -13.52 -18.70
C PHE A 129 6.95 -14.86 -19.42
N ALA A 130 5.88 -15.48 -19.92
CA ALA A 130 5.98 -16.74 -20.65
C ALA A 130 6.89 -16.67 -21.91
N ARG A 131 7.09 -15.46 -22.44
CA ARG A 131 7.93 -15.21 -23.61
C ARG A 131 9.33 -14.68 -23.27
N ASN A 132 9.40 -13.76 -22.31
CA ASN A 132 10.63 -13.02 -22.01
C ASN A 132 11.30 -13.43 -20.69
N GLY A 133 10.66 -14.25 -19.86
CA GLY A 133 11.21 -14.73 -18.60
C GLY A 133 11.40 -13.67 -17.51
N LEU A 134 10.89 -12.45 -17.70
CA LEU A 134 11.13 -11.34 -16.79
C LEU A 134 10.14 -11.32 -15.63
N PHE A 135 10.65 -11.19 -14.42
CA PHE A 135 9.85 -10.84 -13.24
C PHE A 135 10.66 -9.92 -12.32
N TYR A 136 10.00 -9.32 -11.37
CA TYR A 136 10.56 -8.25 -10.52
C TYR A 136 10.30 -8.55 -9.05
N SER A 137 11.20 -8.08 -8.19
CA SER A 137 11.04 -8.21 -6.74
C SER A 137 11.46 -6.94 -6.01
N VAL A 138 10.90 -6.76 -4.80
CA VAL A 138 11.34 -5.74 -3.84
C VAL A 138 11.79 -6.42 -2.56
N HIS A 139 12.95 -6.05 -2.07
CA HIS A 139 13.45 -6.52 -0.77
C HIS A 139 14.21 -5.42 -0.02
N GLY A 140 14.41 -5.64 1.28
CA GLY A 140 15.18 -4.76 2.14
C GLY A 140 16.55 -5.33 2.49
N GLU A 141 17.58 -4.47 2.59
CA GLU A 141 18.94 -4.82 3.04
C GLU A 141 19.46 -3.88 4.12
N ARG A 142 20.35 -4.37 4.98
CA ARG A 142 21.12 -3.51 5.89
C ARG A 142 22.16 -2.72 5.10
N ALA A 143 22.41 -1.48 5.51
CA ALA A 143 23.55 -0.72 5.00
C ALA A 143 24.88 -1.15 5.65
N ALA A 144 24.85 -1.57 6.91
CA ALA A 144 26.06 -2.00 7.63
C ALA A 144 26.77 -3.18 6.93
N GLY A 145 28.01 -2.98 6.55
CA GLY A 145 28.83 -3.96 5.83
C GLY A 145 28.46 -4.12 4.34
N ASN A 146 27.48 -3.37 3.85
CA ASN A 146 27.05 -3.39 2.46
C ASN A 146 27.79 -2.28 1.68
N LEU A 147 28.56 -2.65 0.67
CA LEU A 147 29.34 -1.71 -0.14
C LEU A 147 28.55 -1.12 -1.33
N ALA A 148 27.31 -1.55 -1.54
CA ALA A 148 26.51 -1.06 -2.65
C ALA A 148 26.06 0.39 -2.40
N THR A 149 26.26 1.24 -3.39
CA THR A 149 25.88 2.65 -3.34
C THR A 149 24.40 2.81 -3.74
N PRO A 150 23.57 3.50 -2.93
CA PRO A 150 22.20 3.77 -3.32
C PRO A 150 22.12 4.70 -4.53
N ASN A 151 21.11 4.48 -5.37
CA ASN A 151 20.77 5.37 -6.48
C ASN A 151 20.10 6.66 -5.99
N PHE A 152 19.46 6.60 -4.83
CA PHE A 152 18.79 7.72 -4.20
C PHE A 152 19.04 7.73 -2.69
N ILE A 153 19.45 8.89 -2.20
CA ILE A 153 19.53 9.22 -0.76
C ILE A 153 18.58 10.41 -0.53
N PRO A 154 17.74 10.38 0.51
CA PRO A 154 16.81 11.49 0.78
C PRO A 154 17.52 12.84 0.86
N PRO A 155 16.96 13.91 0.28
CA PRO A 155 17.56 15.24 0.30
C PRO A 155 17.91 15.72 1.70
N GLY A 156 19.13 16.23 1.88
CA GLY A 156 19.66 16.68 3.17
C GLY A 156 20.38 15.61 3.98
N TYR A 157 20.47 14.38 3.48
CA TYR A 157 21.20 13.26 4.08
C TYR A 157 22.36 12.81 3.20
N THR A 158 23.27 12.04 3.79
CA THR A 158 24.47 11.51 3.13
C THR A 158 24.57 10.00 3.31
N SER A 159 25.56 9.37 2.69
CA SER A 159 25.77 7.92 2.83
C SER A 159 26.04 7.47 4.28
N THR A 160 26.51 8.37 5.15
CA THR A 160 26.74 8.08 6.57
C THR A 160 25.47 7.99 7.40
N ASP A 161 24.37 8.54 6.89
CA ASP A 161 23.05 8.50 7.54
C ASP A 161 22.25 7.26 7.19
N VAL A 162 22.69 6.50 6.16
CA VAL A 162 21.95 5.36 5.62
C VAL A 162 22.00 4.17 6.57
N THR A 163 20.83 3.69 6.95
CA THR A 163 20.65 2.54 7.86
C THR A 163 20.27 1.27 7.10
N HIS A 164 19.46 1.40 6.08
CA HIS A 164 18.94 0.31 5.25
C HIS A 164 18.77 0.75 3.79
N HIS A 165 18.61 -0.24 2.93
CA HIS A 165 18.26 -0.04 1.52
C HIS A 165 16.96 -0.76 1.18
N ASN A 166 16.13 -0.19 0.30
CA ASN A 166 15.13 -0.93 -0.48
C ASN A 166 15.61 -1.12 -1.89
N ILE A 167 15.50 -2.34 -2.39
CA ILE A 167 16.03 -2.72 -3.69
C ILE A 167 14.92 -3.29 -4.57
N ILE A 168 14.80 -2.75 -5.79
CA ILE A 168 14.00 -3.33 -6.86
C ILE A 168 14.93 -4.08 -7.78
N THR A 169 14.66 -5.37 -7.98
CA THR A 169 15.50 -6.28 -8.79
C THR A 169 14.67 -6.87 -9.92
N GLU A 170 15.20 -6.85 -11.13
CA GLU A 170 14.73 -7.61 -12.28
C GLU A 170 15.38 -8.97 -12.30
N TRP A 171 14.60 -9.99 -12.61
CA TRP A 171 15.01 -11.38 -12.78
C TRP A 171 14.69 -11.82 -14.18
N HIS A 172 15.60 -12.58 -14.78
CA HIS A 172 15.43 -13.17 -16.11
C HIS A 172 15.56 -14.69 -16.00
N ALA A 173 14.42 -15.39 -16.02
CA ALA A 173 14.37 -16.85 -16.01
C ALA A 173 14.81 -17.40 -17.37
N THR A 174 15.81 -18.28 -17.39
CA THR A 174 16.30 -18.94 -18.58
C THR A 174 15.21 -19.82 -19.23
N ASN A 175 14.38 -20.45 -18.39
CA ASN A 175 13.20 -21.19 -18.83
C ASN A 175 11.95 -20.72 -18.07
N PRO A 176 11.13 -19.84 -18.67
CA PRO A 176 9.91 -19.32 -18.02
C PRO A 176 8.87 -20.40 -17.65
N SER A 177 8.95 -21.59 -18.25
CA SER A 177 8.02 -22.69 -17.96
C SER A 177 8.48 -23.62 -16.84
N ALA A 178 9.70 -23.44 -16.34
CA ALA A 178 10.25 -24.28 -15.29
C ALA A 178 9.53 -24.09 -13.95
N ASN A 179 9.55 -25.13 -13.11
CA ASN A 179 8.99 -25.09 -11.76
C ASN A 179 10.01 -24.58 -10.72
N THR A 180 11.26 -24.35 -11.13
CA THR A 180 12.35 -23.78 -10.34
C THR A 180 13.03 -22.68 -11.15
N PHE A 181 13.46 -21.63 -10.47
CA PHE A 181 14.15 -20.52 -11.10
C PHE A 181 15.62 -20.86 -11.36
N GLU A 182 16.02 -20.70 -12.61
CA GLU A 182 17.40 -20.60 -13.06
C GLU A 182 17.50 -19.36 -13.96
N GLY A 183 18.53 -18.54 -13.75
CA GLY A 183 18.65 -17.34 -14.56
C GLY A 183 19.59 -16.29 -13.99
N THR A 184 19.42 -15.08 -14.45
CA THR A 184 20.20 -13.89 -14.06
C THR A 184 19.34 -12.87 -13.34
N ARG A 185 19.99 -11.88 -12.73
CA ARG A 185 19.31 -10.75 -12.10
C ARG A 185 20.07 -9.45 -12.34
N ARG A 186 19.36 -8.35 -12.29
CA ARG A 186 19.87 -7.00 -12.42
C ARG A 186 19.17 -6.08 -11.41
N GLU A 187 19.93 -5.27 -10.69
CA GLU A 187 19.37 -4.25 -9.82
C GLU A 187 18.84 -3.08 -10.66
N LEU A 188 17.58 -2.69 -10.42
CA LEU A 188 16.96 -1.55 -11.10
C LEU A 188 17.08 -0.27 -10.29
N LEU A 189 16.80 -0.33 -9.00
CA LEU A 189 16.76 0.82 -8.11
C LEU A 189 17.11 0.42 -6.69
N ARG A 190 18.00 1.21 -6.06
CA ARG A 190 18.36 1.11 -4.65
C ARG A 190 18.06 2.45 -3.96
N VAL A 191 17.09 2.45 -3.07
CA VAL A 191 16.65 3.62 -2.30
C VAL A 191 17.16 3.51 -0.87
N ALA A 192 17.81 4.54 -0.38
CA ALA A 192 18.33 4.59 0.98
C ALA A 192 17.24 4.94 2.00
N HIS A 193 17.25 4.24 3.14
CA HIS A 193 16.56 4.62 4.36
C HIS A 193 17.55 5.26 5.34
N VAL A 194 17.12 6.32 6.01
CA VAL A 194 17.92 7.07 6.99
C VAL A 194 17.31 7.06 8.40
N VAL A 195 16.16 6.41 8.56
CA VAL A 195 15.55 6.14 9.89
C VAL A 195 16.03 4.79 10.40
N THR A 196 16.04 4.61 11.73
CA THR A 196 16.63 3.41 12.35
C THR A 196 15.88 2.13 12.06
N ASN A 197 14.57 2.19 11.90
CA ASN A 197 13.73 1.04 11.58
C ASN A 197 13.42 1.00 10.10
N LEU A 198 13.48 -0.18 9.48
CA LEU A 198 12.99 -0.38 8.13
C LEU A 198 11.46 -0.46 8.16
N THR A 199 10.83 0.71 8.26
CA THR A 199 9.39 0.91 8.31
C THR A 199 8.95 1.58 7.02
N HIS A 200 7.75 1.26 6.54
CA HIS A 200 7.21 1.76 5.28
C HIS A 200 8.21 1.62 4.11
N PRO A 201 8.71 0.41 3.84
CA PRO A 201 9.63 0.21 2.74
C PRO A 201 8.92 0.43 1.39
N TYR A 202 9.70 0.63 0.34
CA TYR A 202 9.18 0.40 -1.01
C TYR A 202 8.55 -1.00 -1.06
N GLY A 203 7.45 -1.11 -1.73
CA GLY A 203 6.75 -2.38 -1.86
C GLY A 203 5.85 -2.35 -3.06
N ASP A 204 4.97 -3.26 -3.20
CA ASP A 204 4.10 -3.47 -4.33
C ASP A 204 4.71 -3.11 -5.71
N LEU A 205 4.70 -4.05 -6.58
CA LEU A 205 5.11 -3.90 -7.97
C LEU A 205 3.93 -4.31 -8.83
N GLU A 206 3.54 -3.48 -9.78
CA GLU A 206 2.38 -3.78 -10.63
C GLU A 206 2.64 -3.32 -12.06
N PHE A 207 2.17 -4.09 -13.01
CA PHE A 207 1.92 -3.63 -14.37
C PHE A 207 0.44 -3.29 -14.50
N ASN A 208 0.10 -2.26 -15.26
CA ASN A 208 -1.30 -1.97 -15.54
C ASN A 208 -1.95 -3.15 -16.30
N PRO A 209 -2.85 -3.93 -15.65
CA PRO A 209 -3.41 -5.13 -16.25
C PRO A 209 -4.41 -4.83 -17.38
N THR A 210 -4.81 -3.57 -17.53
CA THR A 210 -5.74 -3.13 -18.59
C THR A 210 -5.01 -2.61 -19.81
N ALA A 211 -3.70 -2.34 -19.71
CA ALA A 211 -2.88 -1.92 -20.83
C ALA A 211 -2.76 -3.03 -21.89
N LYS A 212 -2.84 -2.66 -23.15
CA LYS A 212 -2.77 -3.60 -24.28
C LYS A 212 -1.39 -3.53 -24.94
N PRO A 213 -0.89 -4.64 -25.51
CA PRO A 213 0.32 -4.59 -26.32
C PRO A 213 0.26 -3.46 -27.36
N GLY A 214 1.29 -2.62 -27.38
CA GLY A 214 1.37 -1.43 -28.25
C GLY A 214 0.76 -0.15 -27.68
N SER A 215 0.03 -0.20 -26.56
CA SER A 215 -0.36 1.04 -25.86
C SER A 215 0.83 1.64 -25.11
N PRO A 216 0.85 2.97 -24.90
CA PRO A 216 1.98 3.65 -24.26
C PRO A 216 2.32 3.15 -22.85
N ASP A 217 1.32 2.64 -22.12
CA ASP A 217 1.47 2.18 -20.74
C ASP A 217 1.81 0.68 -20.62
N TYR A 218 1.81 -0.05 -21.73
CA TYR A 218 2.07 -1.49 -21.72
C TYR A 218 3.53 -1.82 -21.39
N GLY A 219 3.73 -2.63 -20.36
CA GLY A 219 5.06 -3.03 -19.90
C GLY A 219 5.77 -1.97 -19.06
N LEU A 220 5.09 -0.89 -18.67
CA LEU A 220 5.59 0.04 -17.67
C LEU A 220 5.33 -0.51 -16.28
N LEU A 221 6.36 -0.49 -15.45
CA LEU A 221 6.30 -0.97 -14.07
C LEU A 221 5.94 0.19 -13.15
N TYR A 222 4.92 -0.04 -12.33
CA TYR A 222 4.56 0.84 -11.23
C TYR A 222 5.10 0.29 -9.92
N THR A 223 5.57 1.17 -9.06
CA THR A 223 5.91 0.82 -7.68
C THR A 223 5.42 1.90 -6.73
N ARG A 224 4.96 1.47 -5.59
CA ARG A 224 4.58 2.40 -4.55
C ARG A 224 5.81 2.81 -3.74
N GLY A 225 6.00 4.11 -3.59
CA GLY A 225 6.82 4.68 -2.54
C GLY A 225 5.99 4.93 -1.29
N SER A 226 6.70 5.24 -0.24
CA SER A 226 6.13 5.59 1.05
C SER A 226 6.94 6.71 1.67
N ASP A 227 6.58 7.14 2.88
CA ASP A 227 7.37 8.11 3.64
C ASP A 227 8.66 7.53 4.25
N LEU A 228 9.00 6.28 3.93
CA LEU A 228 10.20 5.56 4.43
C LEU A 228 10.38 5.63 5.95
N GLY A 229 9.29 5.75 6.70
CA GLY A 229 9.30 5.86 8.16
C GLY A 229 9.57 7.27 8.69
N PHE A 230 9.63 8.30 7.87
CA PHE A 230 9.83 9.67 8.33
C PHE A 230 8.71 10.17 9.26
N SER A 231 7.53 9.57 9.25
CA SER A 231 6.46 9.92 10.19
C SER A 231 6.52 9.13 11.49
N ASN A 232 6.96 7.87 11.48
CA ASN A 232 6.94 7.00 12.66
C ASN A 232 8.14 6.06 12.80
N GLY A 233 9.18 6.29 12.03
CA GLY A 233 10.44 5.58 12.18
C GLY A 233 11.17 5.97 13.48
N GLY A 234 12.18 5.20 13.83
CA GLY A 234 13.04 5.48 14.98
C GLY A 234 14.25 6.34 14.63
N GLY A 235 14.84 6.95 15.66
CA GLY A 235 16.08 7.69 15.54
C GLY A 235 15.93 9.18 15.23
N PRO A 236 17.05 9.89 15.07
CA PRO A 236 17.07 11.35 14.99
C PRO A 236 16.44 11.90 13.71
N ASN A 237 16.31 11.07 12.67
CA ASN A 237 15.78 11.45 11.36
C ASN A 237 14.26 11.25 11.23
N ALA A 238 13.61 10.69 12.25
CA ALA A 238 12.16 10.50 12.25
C ALA A 238 11.40 11.83 12.41
N ASN A 239 10.11 11.81 12.08
CA ASN A 239 9.20 12.96 12.18
C ASN A 239 9.68 14.21 11.41
N ASN A 240 10.19 14.00 10.19
CA ASN A 240 10.70 15.08 9.34
C ASN A 240 9.74 15.39 8.17
N PRO A 241 8.83 16.38 8.32
CA PRO A 241 7.88 16.73 7.27
C PRO A 241 8.51 17.33 6.01
N SER A 242 9.76 17.79 6.08
CA SER A 242 10.47 18.35 4.92
C SER A 242 10.78 17.32 3.84
N GLN A 243 10.64 16.02 4.15
CA GLN A 243 10.85 14.94 3.19
C GLN A 243 9.59 14.63 2.36
N THR A 244 8.45 15.20 2.71
CA THR A 244 7.20 15.01 2.00
C THR A 244 6.89 16.18 1.06
N GLN A 245 5.91 16.04 0.15
CA GLN A 245 5.49 17.09 -0.78
C GLN A 245 6.61 17.60 -1.71
N ARG A 246 7.53 16.70 -2.11
CA ARG A 246 8.70 17.01 -2.97
C ARG A 246 8.59 16.29 -4.30
N LEU A 247 8.99 16.95 -5.37
CA LEU A 247 9.10 16.35 -6.70
C LEU A 247 10.56 15.99 -7.07
N ASP A 248 11.54 16.41 -6.26
CA ASP A 248 12.93 15.97 -6.35
C ASP A 248 13.25 14.75 -5.47
N SER A 249 12.22 14.04 -5.06
CA SER A 249 12.32 12.89 -4.15
C SER A 249 11.35 11.79 -4.52
N VAL A 250 11.79 10.54 -4.43
CA VAL A 250 10.95 9.35 -4.57
C VAL A 250 10.14 9.03 -3.32
N ILE A 251 10.39 9.73 -2.22
CA ILE A 251 9.66 9.56 -0.96
C ILE A 251 8.22 10.05 -1.14
N THR A 252 7.26 9.33 -0.59
CA THR A 252 5.82 9.60 -0.70
C THR A 252 5.27 9.54 -2.14
N ALA A 253 5.98 8.94 -3.09
CA ALA A 253 5.61 8.93 -4.50
C ALA A 253 5.26 7.51 -4.99
N ILE A 254 4.32 7.42 -5.90
CA ILE A 254 4.15 6.28 -6.80
C ILE A 254 5.02 6.58 -8.03
N LEU A 255 5.88 5.63 -8.40
CA LEU A 255 6.74 5.74 -9.57
C LEU A 255 6.18 4.92 -10.73
N ARG A 256 6.37 5.40 -11.97
CA ARG A 256 6.12 4.67 -13.21
C ARG A 256 7.35 4.74 -14.09
N PHE A 257 7.89 3.61 -14.50
CA PHE A 257 9.07 3.55 -15.36
C PHE A 257 9.06 2.32 -16.27
N ASP A 258 9.79 2.40 -17.38
CA ASP A 258 10.10 1.26 -18.23
C ASP A 258 11.28 0.49 -17.59
N PRO A 259 11.11 -0.75 -17.15
CA PRO A 259 12.19 -1.49 -16.49
C PRO A 259 13.37 -1.79 -17.42
N ARG A 260 13.22 -1.62 -18.75
CA ARG A 260 14.30 -1.80 -19.71
C ARG A 260 15.36 -0.70 -19.55
N SER A 261 16.62 -1.10 -19.71
CA SER A 261 17.74 -0.15 -19.72
C SER A 261 17.61 0.91 -20.81
N PRO A 262 18.09 2.15 -20.58
CA PRO A 262 18.10 3.22 -21.59
C PRO A 262 18.87 2.88 -22.88
N SER A 263 19.71 1.86 -22.84
CA SER A 263 20.40 1.34 -24.04
C SER A 263 19.45 0.64 -25.03
N VAL A 264 18.29 0.19 -24.58
CA VAL A 264 17.31 -0.57 -25.37
C VAL A 264 15.91 0.03 -25.41
N SER A 265 15.64 1.04 -24.58
CA SER A 265 14.35 1.74 -24.52
C SER A 265 14.46 3.21 -24.90
N LYS A 266 13.37 3.77 -25.40
CA LYS A 266 13.29 5.22 -25.71
C LYS A 266 12.83 5.98 -24.47
N GLY A 267 13.60 6.99 -24.06
CA GLY A 267 13.33 7.83 -22.90
C GLY A 267 14.62 8.33 -22.28
N THR A 268 14.51 8.96 -21.13
CA THR A 268 15.66 9.42 -20.34
C THR A 268 16.06 8.37 -19.31
N LYS A 269 17.31 8.37 -18.90
CA LYS A 269 17.78 7.51 -17.82
C LYS A 269 17.11 7.96 -16.51
N GLY A 270 16.54 7.02 -15.75
CA GLY A 270 16.04 7.25 -14.39
C GLY A 270 17.16 7.30 -13.35
N LEU A 271 16.77 7.37 -12.08
CA LEU A 271 17.71 7.30 -10.95
C LEU A 271 18.52 6.01 -10.94
N GLY A 272 17.89 4.90 -11.29
CA GLY A 272 18.50 3.60 -11.36
C GLY A 272 18.80 3.12 -12.79
N ASP A 273 18.88 1.79 -12.98
CA ASP A 273 19.09 1.18 -14.30
C ASP A 273 17.76 0.85 -14.98
N TYR A 274 17.01 1.89 -15.30
CA TYR A 274 15.74 1.84 -16.00
C TYR A 274 15.52 3.13 -16.81
N THR A 275 14.49 3.16 -17.62
CA THR A 275 14.15 4.30 -18.49
C THR A 275 12.91 5.02 -17.97
N VAL A 276 12.94 6.35 -17.93
CA VAL A 276 11.78 7.21 -17.69
C VAL A 276 11.03 7.43 -19.00
N PRO A 277 9.77 6.97 -19.12
CA PRO A 277 8.99 7.16 -20.34
C PRO A 277 8.63 8.64 -20.57
N ALA A 278 8.71 9.07 -21.82
CA ALA A 278 8.37 10.46 -22.17
C ALA A 278 6.88 10.80 -21.96
N ILE A 279 6.02 9.79 -21.79
CA ILE A 279 4.59 9.98 -21.46
C ILE A 279 4.37 10.37 -20.01
N ASN A 280 5.37 10.25 -19.13
CA ASN A 280 5.22 10.66 -17.74
C ASN A 280 5.07 12.18 -17.65
N LYS A 281 4.08 12.63 -16.91
CA LYS A 281 3.75 14.05 -16.76
C LYS A 281 4.97 14.90 -16.35
N PHE A 282 5.74 14.40 -15.39
CA PHE A 282 6.90 15.11 -14.87
C PHE A 282 8.18 14.88 -15.68
N ALA A 283 8.20 13.95 -16.63
CA ALA A 283 9.35 13.78 -17.54
C ALA A 283 9.49 14.92 -18.55
N ALA A 284 8.42 15.67 -18.80
CA ALA A 284 8.33 16.71 -19.82
C ALA A 284 7.99 18.10 -19.24
N ASP A 285 8.04 18.29 -17.92
CA ASP A 285 7.69 19.57 -17.28
C ASP A 285 8.76 20.65 -17.42
N GLY A 286 9.97 20.26 -17.84
CA GLY A 286 11.10 21.17 -18.07
C GLY A 286 11.82 21.62 -16.79
N ASP A 287 11.41 21.15 -15.61
CA ASP A 287 12.11 21.44 -14.36
C ASP A 287 13.16 20.34 -14.08
N PRO A 288 14.47 20.66 -14.12
CA PRO A 288 15.52 19.67 -13.86
C PRO A 288 15.55 19.14 -12.42
N LYS A 289 14.77 19.73 -11.51
CA LYS A 289 14.64 19.27 -10.13
C LYS A 289 13.50 18.28 -9.95
N THR A 290 12.64 18.11 -10.94
CA THR A 290 11.55 17.15 -10.87
C THR A 290 12.00 15.79 -11.38
N LEU A 291 11.73 14.74 -10.61
CA LEU A 291 12.01 13.37 -11.03
C LEU A 291 10.92 12.88 -11.99
N GLY A 292 11.32 12.60 -13.22
CA GLY A 292 10.40 12.24 -14.31
C GLY A 292 9.68 10.90 -14.11
N GLU A 293 10.20 10.02 -13.27
CA GLU A 293 9.58 8.73 -12.91
C GLU A 293 8.40 8.87 -11.94
N ILE A 294 8.17 10.02 -11.32
CA ILE A 294 7.04 10.24 -10.43
C ILE A 294 5.73 10.21 -11.25
N TYR A 295 4.84 9.30 -10.87
CA TYR A 295 3.48 9.21 -11.42
C TYR A 295 2.48 10.02 -10.59
N ALA A 296 2.52 9.87 -9.26
CA ALA A 296 1.72 10.62 -8.31
C ALA A 296 2.50 10.73 -6.98
N TYR A 297 2.13 11.65 -6.09
CA TYR A 297 2.88 11.87 -4.86
C TYR A 297 1.99 12.31 -3.69
N GLY A 298 2.59 12.40 -2.51
CA GLY A 298 1.89 12.81 -1.29
C GLY A 298 1.16 11.66 -0.59
N PHE A 299 1.64 10.42 -0.73
CA PHE A 299 1.16 9.26 0.02
C PHE A 299 2.00 9.02 1.27
N ARG A 300 1.37 8.56 2.35
CA ARG A 300 2.14 8.13 3.52
C ARG A 300 2.72 6.73 3.32
N ASN A 301 1.87 5.76 3.05
CA ASN A 301 2.26 4.38 2.78
C ASN A 301 1.20 3.73 1.88
N ALA A 302 1.23 4.05 0.59
CA ALA A 302 0.33 3.49 -0.42
C ALA A 302 0.49 1.97 -0.51
N HIS A 303 -0.12 1.23 0.41
CA HIS A 303 0.18 -0.18 0.70
C HIS A 303 -0.07 -1.12 -0.48
N ARG A 304 -1.08 -0.83 -1.32
CA ARG A 304 -1.43 -1.60 -2.53
C ARG A 304 -1.85 -0.69 -3.66
N LEU A 305 -1.40 -1.05 -4.85
CA LEU A 305 -1.85 -0.48 -6.12
C LEU A 305 -2.70 -1.52 -6.85
N THR A 306 -3.87 -1.15 -7.30
CA THR A 306 -4.76 -2.06 -8.05
C THR A 306 -5.52 -1.31 -9.13
N TRP A 307 -6.08 -2.04 -10.09
CA TRP A 307 -6.88 -1.48 -11.18
C TRP A 307 -8.25 -2.13 -11.23
N ASP A 308 -9.25 -1.30 -11.51
CA ASP A 308 -10.53 -1.78 -12.01
C ASP A 308 -10.33 -2.34 -13.42
N LEU A 309 -10.56 -3.64 -13.59
CA LEU A 309 -10.34 -4.31 -14.88
C LEU A 309 -11.33 -3.88 -15.97
N ASN A 310 -12.45 -3.26 -15.60
CA ASN A 310 -13.48 -2.86 -16.55
C ASN A 310 -13.17 -1.52 -17.24
N ASP A 311 -12.58 -0.58 -16.53
CA ASP A 311 -12.37 0.77 -17.08
C ASP A 311 -10.96 1.34 -16.86
N GLY A 312 -10.06 0.59 -16.19
CA GLY A 312 -8.68 1.00 -15.99
C GLY A 312 -8.48 2.02 -14.86
N THR A 313 -9.50 2.30 -14.03
CA THR A 313 -9.34 3.16 -12.86
C THR A 313 -8.31 2.57 -11.91
N MET A 314 -7.27 3.33 -11.61
CA MET A 314 -6.22 2.94 -10.67
C MET A 314 -6.62 3.32 -9.25
N PHE A 315 -6.41 2.40 -8.31
CA PHE A 315 -6.64 2.60 -6.89
C PHE A 315 -5.33 2.46 -6.11
N ALA A 316 -5.20 3.27 -5.05
CA ALA A 316 -4.22 3.07 -3.99
C ALA A 316 -4.91 3.06 -2.64
N SER A 317 -4.53 2.12 -1.79
CA SER A 317 -4.93 2.13 -0.38
C SER A 317 -3.77 2.68 0.42
N ASP A 318 -3.96 3.82 1.09
CA ASP A 318 -2.91 4.54 1.81
C ASP A 318 -3.11 4.43 3.32
N ILE A 319 -2.10 3.85 4.00
CA ILE A 319 -2.12 3.68 5.45
C ILE A 319 -1.82 5.02 6.11
N GLY A 320 -2.80 5.52 6.86
CA GLY A 320 -2.67 6.75 7.64
C GLY A 320 -1.78 6.62 8.88
N MET A 321 -1.64 7.71 9.62
CA MET A 321 -0.73 7.72 10.77
C MET A 321 -1.42 7.28 12.07
N ASN A 322 -2.41 8.03 12.51
CA ASN A 322 -3.04 7.80 13.81
C ASN A 322 -4.56 7.84 13.75
N HIS A 323 -5.14 8.20 12.60
CA HIS A 323 -6.56 8.54 12.55
C HIS A 323 -7.30 7.95 11.37
N ILE A 324 -6.77 8.05 10.14
CA ILE A 324 -7.55 7.81 8.92
C ILE A 324 -6.84 6.82 7.99
N GLU A 325 -7.57 5.82 7.54
CA GLU A 325 -7.19 4.87 6.50
C GLU A 325 -7.94 5.20 5.21
N GLU A 326 -7.23 5.21 4.08
CA GLU A 326 -7.71 5.80 2.84
C GLU A 326 -7.77 4.82 1.67
N VAL A 327 -8.81 4.96 0.86
CA VAL A 327 -8.88 4.43 -0.51
C VAL A 327 -8.89 5.62 -1.47
N ASN A 328 -7.93 5.66 -2.37
CA ASN A 328 -7.72 6.76 -3.31
C ASN A 328 -7.88 6.27 -4.76
N ILE A 329 -8.50 7.06 -5.63
CA ILE A 329 -8.37 6.92 -7.08
C ILE A 329 -7.13 7.68 -7.49
N VAL A 330 -6.18 6.98 -8.15
CA VAL A 330 -4.87 7.54 -8.49
C VAL A 330 -4.87 8.12 -9.89
N ARG A 331 -4.43 9.38 -10.01
CA ARG A 331 -4.26 10.09 -11.26
C ARG A 331 -2.83 10.55 -11.44
N GLU A 332 -2.38 10.54 -12.67
CA GLU A 332 -1.05 11.04 -13.02
C GLU A 332 -0.88 12.51 -12.62
N GLY A 333 0.17 12.80 -11.88
CA GLY A 333 0.48 14.11 -11.32
C GLY A 333 -0.39 14.53 -10.14
N GLY A 334 -1.21 13.62 -9.58
CA GLY A 334 -2.02 13.88 -8.39
C GLY A 334 -1.16 14.04 -7.14
N ASN A 335 -1.59 14.95 -6.24
CA ASN A 335 -0.99 15.18 -4.93
C ASN A 335 -1.98 14.75 -3.84
N TYR A 336 -1.65 13.72 -3.08
CA TYR A 336 -2.54 13.08 -2.07
C TYR A 336 -2.31 13.63 -0.66
N GLY A 337 -1.50 14.67 -0.53
CA GLY A 337 -1.49 15.58 0.62
C GLY A 337 -0.59 15.20 1.78
N TRP A 338 -0.10 13.97 1.92
CA TRP A 338 0.76 13.59 3.03
C TRP A 338 2.07 14.44 3.03
N MET A 339 2.53 15.04 4.09
CA MET A 339 2.10 14.98 5.50
C MET A 339 1.16 16.15 5.89
N LYS A 340 0.71 16.96 4.92
CA LYS A 340 -0.19 18.12 5.17
C LYS A 340 -1.62 17.69 5.41
N ARG A 341 -2.02 16.52 4.89
CA ARG A 341 -3.37 15.95 5.00
C ARG A 341 -3.29 14.53 5.53
N GLU A 342 -4.31 14.14 6.30
CA GLU A 342 -4.66 12.76 6.64
C GLU A 342 -6.18 12.68 6.51
N GLY A 343 -6.68 11.88 5.55
CA GLY A 343 -8.04 12.03 5.06
C GLY A 343 -8.27 13.43 4.46
N TYR A 344 -9.40 14.04 4.78
CA TYR A 344 -9.67 15.43 4.43
C TYR A 344 -9.47 16.40 5.63
N TRP A 345 -8.55 16.06 6.53
CA TRP A 345 -8.16 16.93 7.64
C TRP A 345 -6.74 17.46 7.44
N GLU A 346 -6.48 18.62 8.02
CA GLU A 346 -5.14 19.14 8.13
C GLU A 346 -4.38 18.43 9.25
N ASN A 347 -3.20 17.91 8.93
CA ASN A 347 -2.34 17.25 9.92
C ASN A 347 -1.60 18.30 10.75
N GLY A 348 -1.67 18.15 12.09
CA GLY A 348 -1.04 19.08 13.03
C GLY A 348 0.46 19.19 12.90
N MET A 349 1.15 18.13 12.40
CA MET A 349 2.60 18.14 12.21
C MET A 349 3.09 19.29 11.31
N THR A 350 2.25 19.78 10.40
CA THR A 350 2.60 20.87 9.49
C THR A 350 2.15 22.25 9.97
N ARG A 351 1.56 22.32 11.17
CA ARG A 351 1.16 23.58 11.82
C ARG A 351 2.20 24.04 12.84
N PRO A 352 2.42 25.34 13.00
CA PRO A 352 3.27 25.87 14.09
C PRO A 352 2.76 25.39 15.46
N GLY A 353 3.62 24.67 16.20
CA GLY A 353 3.28 24.11 17.52
C GLY A 353 2.32 22.93 17.52
N GLY A 354 1.97 22.41 16.35
CA GLY A 354 1.14 21.22 16.20
C GLY A 354 1.93 19.92 16.37
N ALA A 355 1.22 18.82 16.57
CA ALA A 355 1.78 17.49 16.77
C ALA A 355 1.19 16.47 15.78
N LEU A 356 1.92 15.38 15.56
CA LEU A 356 1.60 14.32 14.61
C LEU A 356 0.26 13.61 14.89
N ASN A 357 -0.19 13.65 16.14
CA ASN A 357 -1.43 13.02 16.57
C ASN A 357 -2.63 14.00 16.64
N GLN A 358 -2.57 15.09 15.89
CA GLN A 358 -3.62 16.09 15.86
C GLN A 358 -4.16 16.27 14.44
N LEU A 359 -5.48 16.29 14.33
CA LEU A 359 -6.20 16.64 13.10
C LEU A 359 -7.02 17.92 13.32
N PHE A 360 -7.09 18.71 12.27
CA PHE A 360 -7.86 19.96 12.27
C PHE A 360 -8.77 20.04 11.04
N ALA A 361 -9.99 20.54 11.23
CA ALA A 361 -10.92 20.73 10.14
C ALA A 361 -10.37 21.71 9.11
N LEU A 362 -10.63 21.43 7.84
CA LEU A 362 -10.36 22.37 6.74
C LEU A 362 -11.38 23.53 6.77
N PRO A 363 -11.05 24.66 6.14
CA PRO A 363 -12.00 25.74 5.91
C PRO A 363 -13.24 25.23 5.18
N PRO A 364 -14.45 25.73 5.52
CA PRO A 364 -15.71 25.27 4.89
C PRO A 364 -15.71 25.38 3.35
N GLU A 365 -15.08 26.42 2.80
CA GLU A 365 -14.96 26.64 1.37
C GLU A 365 -14.05 25.63 0.65
N VAL A 366 -13.11 25.03 1.37
CA VAL A 366 -12.29 23.91 0.86
C VAL A 366 -13.09 22.62 0.97
N MET A 367 -13.75 22.40 2.11
CA MET A 367 -14.52 21.19 2.38
C MET A 367 -15.65 20.96 1.39
N ASP A 368 -16.33 22.02 0.96
CA ASP A 368 -17.43 21.95 -0.03
C ASP A 368 -16.99 22.16 -1.47
N GLY A 369 -15.67 22.25 -1.72
CA GLY A 369 -15.07 22.33 -3.04
C GLY A 369 -15.18 23.68 -3.74
N ARG A 370 -15.69 24.72 -3.07
CA ARG A 370 -15.72 26.08 -3.63
C ARG A 370 -14.33 26.67 -3.80
N GLN A 371 -13.38 26.26 -2.95
CA GLN A 371 -11.98 26.61 -3.05
C GLN A 371 -11.14 25.34 -3.22
N LYS A 372 -10.29 25.30 -4.25
CA LYS A 372 -9.33 24.20 -4.44
C LYS A 372 -8.02 24.52 -3.70
N ASP A 373 -7.47 23.55 -3.03
CA ASP A 373 -6.20 23.67 -2.27
C ASP A 373 -5.05 22.88 -2.91
N GLY A 374 -5.30 22.27 -4.06
CA GLY A 374 -4.29 21.56 -4.86
C GLY A 374 -4.08 20.10 -4.45
N PHE A 375 -4.86 19.56 -3.52
CA PHE A 375 -4.80 18.17 -3.13
C PHE A 375 -5.90 17.32 -3.79
N THR A 376 -5.60 16.02 -3.90
CA THR A 376 -6.58 14.97 -4.22
C THR A 376 -6.96 14.27 -2.93
N TYR A 377 -8.26 14.05 -2.74
CA TYR A 377 -8.80 13.52 -1.51
C TYR A 377 -9.27 12.07 -1.65
N PRO A 378 -9.30 11.28 -0.54
CA PRO A 378 -9.75 9.90 -0.59
C PRO A 378 -11.22 9.80 -1.01
N VAL A 379 -11.55 8.75 -1.75
CA VAL A 379 -12.92 8.45 -2.22
C VAL A 379 -13.69 7.55 -1.26
N ALA A 380 -12.99 6.83 -0.38
CA ALA A 380 -13.55 6.11 0.77
C ALA A 380 -12.52 6.08 1.89
N MET A 381 -12.97 6.04 3.14
CA MET A 381 -12.07 6.03 4.29
C MET A 381 -12.77 5.50 5.54
N TYR A 382 -11.98 5.10 6.52
CA TYR A 382 -12.43 4.77 7.87
C TYR A 382 -11.42 5.30 8.89
N ASP A 383 -11.86 5.49 10.14
CA ASP A 383 -10.97 5.95 11.20
C ASP A 383 -10.42 4.82 12.08
N HIS A 384 -9.52 5.16 13.00
CA HIS A 384 -8.90 4.21 13.90
C HIS A 384 -9.83 3.64 15.00
N ASN A 385 -11.09 4.07 15.09
CA ASN A 385 -12.10 3.34 15.84
C ASN A 385 -12.51 2.06 15.12
N GLU A 386 -12.47 2.04 13.79
CA GLU A 386 -12.86 0.91 12.96
C GLU A 386 -11.69 0.00 12.57
N GLY A 387 -10.51 0.53 12.28
CA GLY A 387 -9.32 -0.23 11.90
C GLY A 387 -8.03 0.48 12.31
N GLN A 388 -6.87 0.04 11.78
CA GLN A 388 -5.59 0.65 12.10
C GLN A 388 -4.58 0.66 10.95
N ALA A 389 -4.85 -0.09 9.87
CA ALA A 389 -4.01 -0.11 8.67
C ALA A 389 -4.75 -0.76 7.51
N VAL A 390 -5.04 -0.02 6.46
CA VAL A 390 -5.70 -0.56 5.27
C VAL A 390 -4.79 -1.53 4.52
N SER A 391 -5.32 -2.72 4.18
CA SER A 391 -4.53 -3.79 3.53
C SER A 391 -4.45 -3.68 2.01
N GLY A 392 -5.21 -2.78 1.43
CA GLY A 392 -5.47 -2.76 -0.01
C GLY A 392 -6.75 -3.48 -0.40
N GLY A 393 -7.16 -3.33 -1.65
CA GLY A 393 -8.42 -3.88 -2.13
C GLY A 393 -8.49 -4.01 -3.64
N TYR A 394 -9.60 -4.58 -4.12
CA TYR A 394 -9.86 -4.86 -5.53
C TYR A 394 -11.29 -4.53 -5.92
N ALA A 395 -11.47 -3.96 -7.10
CA ALA A 395 -12.76 -3.95 -7.78
C ALA A 395 -13.19 -5.39 -8.06
N TYR A 396 -14.35 -5.80 -7.52
CA TYR A 396 -14.79 -7.19 -7.56
C TYR A 396 -15.94 -7.40 -8.54
N TYR A 397 -15.72 -8.35 -9.45
CA TYR A 397 -16.68 -8.77 -10.49
C TYR A 397 -16.89 -10.29 -10.53
N GLY A 398 -16.43 -10.99 -9.48
CA GLY A 398 -16.52 -12.44 -9.40
C GLY A 398 -17.93 -12.99 -9.12
N ARG A 399 -17.96 -14.23 -8.63
CA ARG A 399 -19.21 -15.01 -8.49
C ARG A 399 -20.00 -14.71 -7.22
N ILE A 400 -19.39 -14.06 -6.20
CA ILE A 400 -20.06 -13.70 -4.95
C ILE A 400 -21.00 -12.51 -5.22
N ALA A 401 -22.29 -12.79 -5.35
CA ALA A 401 -23.27 -11.78 -5.75
C ALA A 401 -23.29 -10.55 -4.82
N ALA A 402 -23.13 -10.77 -3.52
CA ALA A 402 -23.12 -9.71 -2.50
C ALA A 402 -21.95 -8.71 -2.67
N LEU A 403 -20.84 -9.13 -3.29
CA LEU A 403 -19.65 -8.30 -3.51
C LEU A 403 -19.55 -7.71 -4.91
N ARG A 404 -20.40 -8.15 -5.84
CA ARG A 404 -20.30 -7.69 -7.23
C ARG A 404 -20.48 -6.18 -7.34
N ASN A 405 -19.64 -5.53 -8.17
CA ASN A 405 -19.56 -4.07 -8.32
C ASN A 405 -19.18 -3.31 -7.05
N LYS A 406 -18.49 -3.96 -6.11
CA LYS A 406 -17.91 -3.31 -4.94
C LYS A 406 -16.37 -3.30 -5.02
N PHE A 407 -15.77 -2.31 -4.42
CA PHE A 407 -14.35 -2.33 -4.07
C PHE A 407 -14.24 -3.01 -2.71
N VAL A 408 -13.58 -4.17 -2.70
CA VAL A 408 -13.41 -4.99 -1.48
C VAL A 408 -12.00 -4.78 -0.96
N PHE A 409 -11.86 -4.38 0.29
CA PHE A 409 -10.61 -4.08 0.95
C PHE A 409 -10.61 -4.56 2.40
N GLY A 410 -9.51 -4.41 3.13
CA GLY A 410 -9.43 -4.93 4.48
C GLY A 410 -8.59 -4.07 5.41
N ASP A 411 -8.57 -4.46 6.69
CA ASP A 411 -7.70 -3.91 7.73
C ASP A 411 -6.66 -4.96 8.15
N ILE A 412 -5.38 -4.60 8.06
CA ILE A 412 -4.26 -5.49 8.37
C ILE A 412 -4.28 -5.92 9.84
N VAL A 413 -4.50 -4.97 10.75
CA VAL A 413 -4.29 -5.17 12.17
C VAL A 413 -5.46 -5.90 12.81
N ARG A 414 -6.67 -5.41 12.60
CA ARG A 414 -7.88 -6.02 13.19
C ARG A 414 -8.39 -7.21 12.40
N GLY A 415 -7.98 -7.35 11.14
CA GLY A 415 -8.42 -8.45 10.28
C GLY A 415 -9.88 -8.33 9.86
N ARG A 416 -10.39 -7.11 9.70
CA ARG A 416 -11.72 -6.84 9.18
C ARG A 416 -11.68 -6.72 7.67
N LEU A 417 -12.76 -7.11 7.03
CA LEU A 417 -12.96 -6.92 5.59
C LEU A 417 -14.09 -5.93 5.37
N PHE A 418 -13.89 -5.05 4.41
CA PHE A 418 -14.78 -3.96 4.07
C PHE A 418 -15.13 -3.99 2.58
N ALA A 419 -16.22 -3.34 2.25
CA ALA A 419 -16.61 -3.09 0.88
C ALA A 419 -17.23 -1.69 0.74
N SER A 420 -17.07 -1.10 -0.44
CA SER A 420 -17.74 0.12 -0.84
C SER A 420 -18.24 -0.02 -2.27
N ASP A 421 -19.40 0.53 -2.59
CA ASP A 421 -19.95 0.46 -3.94
C ASP A 421 -19.08 1.21 -4.94
N LEU A 422 -18.70 0.56 -6.06
CA LEU A 422 -17.80 1.16 -7.07
C LEU A 422 -18.38 2.41 -7.72
N ALA A 423 -19.71 2.48 -7.92
CA ALA A 423 -20.31 3.66 -8.48
C ALA A 423 -20.29 4.84 -7.47
N ALA A 424 -20.48 4.54 -6.17
CA ALA A 424 -20.34 5.54 -5.12
C ALA A 424 -18.89 6.04 -5.00
N ILE A 425 -17.89 5.15 -5.03
CA ILE A 425 -16.46 5.49 -5.05
C ILE A 425 -16.13 6.41 -6.25
N LYS A 426 -16.54 6.03 -7.45
CA LYS A 426 -16.27 6.83 -8.66
C LYS A 426 -17.00 8.17 -8.64
N LYS A 427 -18.17 8.24 -8.05
CA LYS A 427 -18.90 9.49 -7.85
C LYS A 427 -18.21 10.41 -6.83
N ALA A 428 -17.58 9.83 -5.80
CA ALA A 428 -16.86 10.60 -4.78
C ALA A 428 -15.57 11.24 -5.31
N ASP A 429 -15.10 10.82 -6.49
CA ASP A 429 -13.93 11.41 -7.15
C ASP A 429 -14.31 12.73 -7.90
N ASP A 430 -14.99 13.63 -7.23
CA ASP A 430 -15.50 14.91 -7.75
C ASP A 430 -14.60 16.10 -7.35
N GLY A 431 -13.57 15.85 -6.56
CA GLY A 431 -12.66 16.87 -6.04
C GLY A 431 -13.26 17.71 -4.91
N VAL A 432 -14.30 17.22 -4.25
CA VAL A 432 -14.90 17.81 -3.04
C VAL A 432 -14.51 16.95 -1.83
N PRO A 433 -13.69 17.46 -0.90
CA PRO A 433 -13.13 16.67 0.20
C PRO A 433 -14.16 15.90 1.02
N GLN A 434 -15.32 16.51 1.30
CA GLN A 434 -16.37 15.89 2.11
C GLN A 434 -17.16 14.79 1.37
N THR A 435 -16.99 14.64 0.06
CA THR A 435 -17.71 13.62 -0.72
C THR A 435 -16.96 12.30 -0.64
N VAL A 436 -17.41 11.40 0.23
CA VAL A 436 -16.82 10.06 0.39
C VAL A 436 -17.88 8.99 0.24
N ALA A 437 -17.49 7.84 -0.33
CA ALA A 437 -18.37 6.69 -0.46
C ALA A 437 -18.56 5.98 0.89
N PRO A 438 -19.77 5.48 1.21
CA PRO A 438 -20.02 4.69 2.40
C PRO A 438 -19.17 3.40 2.41
N VAL A 439 -18.72 3.00 3.60
CA VAL A 439 -17.99 1.75 3.84
C VAL A 439 -18.88 0.80 4.62
N GLU A 440 -18.98 -0.46 4.17
CA GLU A 440 -19.74 -1.54 4.81
C GLU A 440 -18.78 -2.63 5.26
N GLU A 441 -19.02 -3.25 6.43
CA GLU A 441 -18.25 -4.39 6.90
C GLU A 441 -18.77 -5.70 6.29
N ILE A 442 -17.85 -6.55 5.84
CA ILE A 442 -18.12 -7.92 5.39
C ILE A 442 -18.06 -8.85 6.60
N GLN A 443 -19.19 -9.43 6.97
CA GLN A 443 -19.27 -10.46 7.99
C GLN A 443 -18.88 -11.82 7.39
N LEU A 444 -17.80 -12.40 7.91
CA LEU A 444 -17.33 -13.71 7.47
C LEU A 444 -18.07 -14.84 8.18
N TYR A 445 -18.27 -15.94 7.48
CA TYR A 445 -18.71 -17.20 8.06
C TYR A 445 -18.00 -18.40 7.42
N THR A 446 -17.90 -19.47 8.20
CA THR A 446 -17.53 -20.80 7.75
C THR A 446 -18.73 -21.73 7.85
N ARG A 447 -18.60 -23.00 7.45
CA ARG A 447 -19.66 -24.01 7.68
C ARG A 447 -19.18 -25.06 8.68
N ASP A 448 -20.10 -25.46 9.55
CA ASP A 448 -19.92 -26.64 10.40
C ASP A 448 -20.12 -27.95 9.61
N ALA A 449 -19.92 -29.10 10.25
CA ALA A 449 -20.10 -30.41 9.64
C ALA A 449 -21.55 -30.68 9.15
N ALA A 450 -22.55 -29.99 9.71
CA ALA A 450 -23.95 -30.06 9.29
C ALA A 450 -24.27 -29.06 8.15
N GLY A 451 -23.29 -28.24 7.75
CA GLY A 451 -23.44 -27.21 6.71
C GLY A 451 -24.10 -25.93 7.20
N ASN A 452 -24.22 -25.69 8.50
CA ASN A 452 -24.73 -24.46 9.06
C ASN A 452 -23.66 -23.37 9.04
N ARG A 453 -24.09 -22.10 8.91
CA ARG A 453 -23.20 -20.94 9.00
C ARG A 453 -22.70 -20.76 10.44
N VAL A 454 -21.39 -20.65 10.59
CA VAL A 454 -20.71 -20.29 11.83
C VAL A 454 -19.97 -18.98 11.58
N TYR A 455 -20.46 -17.90 12.14
CA TYR A 455 -19.86 -16.58 11.98
C TYR A 455 -18.52 -16.52 12.72
N VAL A 456 -17.54 -15.92 12.06
CA VAL A 456 -16.16 -15.83 12.52
C VAL A 456 -15.57 -14.49 12.12
N THR A 457 -14.59 -14.02 12.86
CA THR A 457 -13.69 -12.96 12.41
C THR A 457 -12.46 -13.59 11.73
N PHE A 458 -11.82 -12.86 10.84
CA PHE A 458 -10.57 -13.35 10.23
C PHE A 458 -9.49 -13.59 11.30
N ARG A 459 -9.43 -12.74 12.34
CA ARG A 459 -8.49 -12.91 13.44
C ARG A 459 -8.73 -14.21 14.19
N GLU A 460 -9.98 -14.59 14.48
CA GLU A 460 -10.29 -15.89 15.11
C GLU A 460 -9.86 -17.07 14.24
N LEU A 461 -9.96 -16.98 12.91
CA LEU A 461 -9.44 -18.02 12.01
C LEU A 461 -7.92 -18.15 12.13
N VAL A 462 -7.19 -17.04 12.17
CA VAL A 462 -5.74 -17.03 12.39
C VAL A 462 -5.39 -17.62 13.76
N GLU A 463 -6.08 -17.20 14.82
CA GLU A 463 -5.88 -17.69 16.20
C GLU A 463 -6.12 -19.20 16.31
N ARG A 464 -7.18 -19.72 15.70
CA ARG A 464 -7.46 -21.17 15.64
C ARG A 464 -6.32 -21.92 14.94
N THR A 465 -5.83 -21.40 13.82
CA THR A 465 -4.74 -22.01 13.06
C THR A 465 -3.41 -21.98 13.82
N MET A 466 -3.18 -20.92 14.59
CA MET A 466 -1.96 -20.74 15.40
C MET A 466 -2.02 -21.44 16.76
N GLY A 467 -3.21 -21.72 17.28
CA GLY A 467 -3.41 -22.22 18.65
C GLY A 467 -3.04 -21.18 19.72
N ALA A 468 -3.07 -19.88 19.38
CA ALA A 468 -2.67 -18.79 20.27
C ALA A 468 -3.44 -17.51 19.95
N THR A 469 -3.67 -16.67 20.96
CA THR A 469 -4.26 -15.34 20.78
C THR A 469 -3.29 -14.42 20.06
N MET A 470 -3.80 -13.66 19.09
CA MET A 470 -3.01 -12.75 18.28
C MET A 470 -3.39 -11.29 18.55
N THR A 471 -2.41 -10.41 18.65
CA THR A 471 -2.62 -8.97 18.76
C THR A 471 -2.94 -8.32 17.40
N ARG A 472 -2.54 -9.01 16.31
CA ARG A 472 -2.70 -8.56 14.92
C ARG A 472 -3.08 -9.75 14.06
N ALA A 473 -4.00 -9.53 13.13
CA ALA A 473 -4.37 -10.54 12.14
C ALA A 473 -3.39 -10.60 10.96
N ASP A 474 -2.71 -9.49 10.67
CA ASP A 474 -1.82 -9.27 9.52
C ASP A 474 -2.45 -9.71 8.20
N LEU A 475 -3.69 -9.22 7.98
CA LEU A 475 -4.53 -9.55 6.83
C LEU A 475 -3.99 -8.91 5.54
N HIS A 476 -3.91 -9.71 4.48
CA HIS A 476 -3.66 -9.26 3.11
C HIS A 476 -4.67 -9.85 2.16
N ILE A 477 -4.95 -9.13 1.06
CA ILE A 477 -5.87 -9.56 0.02
C ILE A 477 -5.10 -9.67 -1.29
N SER A 478 -5.41 -10.70 -2.08
CA SER A 478 -4.96 -10.88 -3.45
C SER A 478 -6.14 -11.30 -4.33
N ARG A 479 -6.07 -11.02 -5.62
CA ARG A 479 -7.08 -11.49 -6.58
C ARG A 479 -6.54 -12.69 -7.34
N SER A 480 -7.30 -13.78 -7.34
CA SER A 480 -6.98 -14.94 -8.16
C SER A 480 -7.41 -14.71 -9.63
N ARG A 481 -6.87 -15.53 -10.53
CA ARG A 481 -7.13 -15.43 -11.97
C ARG A 481 -8.61 -15.53 -12.35
N ASP A 482 -9.39 -16.29 -11.60
CA ASP A 482 -10.83 -16.43 -11.83
C ASP A 482 -11.67 -15.27 -11.24
N GLY A 483 -11.00 -14.22 -10.76
CA GLY A 483 -11.61 -13.01 -10.23
C GLY A 483 -12.04 -13.09 -8.76
N GLU A 484 -11.87 -14.26 -8.12
CA GLU A 484 -12.19 -14.43 -6.70
C GLU A 484 -11.07 -13.87 -5.80
N LEU A 485 -11.41 -13.52 -4.56
CA LEU A 485 -10.46 -12.95 -3.62
C LEU A 485 -9.86 -14.01 -2.72
N LEU A 486 -8.56 -13.92 -2.56
CA LEU A 486 -7.76 -14.69 -1.61
C LEU A 486 -7.40 -13.80 -0.44
N VAL A 487 -7.56 -14.35 0.77
CA VAL A 487 -7.23 -13.66 2.02
C VAL A 487 -6.14 -14.44 2.74
N THR A 488 -5.06 -13.76 3.09
CA THR A 488 -3.89 -14.37 3.72
C THR A 488 -3.52 -13.63 4.99
N SER A 489 -2.71 -14.27 5.82
CA SER A 489 -2.08 -13.66 6.98
C SER A 489 -0.57 -13.89 6.96
N ARG A 490 0.19 -12.91 7.42
CA ARG A 490 1.62 -13.11 7.70
C ARG A 490 1.90 -13.91 8.96
N GLN A 491 0.86 -14.37 9.67
CA GLN A 491 1.02 -15.08 10.94
C GLN A 491 0.97 -16.60 10.79
N ASP A 492 0.05 -17.12 9.99
CA ASP A 492 -0.34 -18.53 10.02
C ASP A 492 0.01 -19.33 8.75
N GLY A 493 0.57 -18.66 7.73
CA GLY A 493 0.94 -19.29 6.46
C GLY A 493 -0.25 -19.82 5.65
N MET A 494 -1.48 -19.47 6.02
CA MET A 494 -2.69 -19.95 5.38
C MET A 494 -3.14 -19.02 4.26
N ILE A 495 -3.43 -19.59 3.11
CA ILE A 495 -4.19 -18.93 2.05
C ILE A 495 -5.64 -19.37 2.20
N ARG A 496 -6.54 -18.39 2.31
CA ARG A 496 -8.00 -18.61 2.35
C ARG A 496 -8.64 -17.98 1.13
N ARG A 497 -9.82 -18.44 0.79
CA ARG A 497 -10.58 -17.93 -0.34
C ARG A 497 -11.97 -17.50 0.10
N LEU A 498 -12.42 -16.34 -0.38
CA LEU A 498 -13.84 -15.99 -0.32
C LEU A 498 -14.58 -16.79 -1.39
N ILE A 499 -15.68 -17.45 -1.00
CA ILE A 499 -16.43 -18.33 -1.89
C ILE A 499 -17.90 -17.92 -1.97
N PRO A 500 -18.57 -18.17 -3.13
CA PRO A 500 -20.00 -17.95 -3.26
C PRO A 500 -20.78 -18.87 -2.30
N ASP A 501 -21.88 -18.37 -1.74
CA ASP A 501 -22.77 -19.20 -0.91
C ASP A 501 -23.31 -20.39 -1.75
N SER A 502 -22.90 -21.59 -1.35
CA SER A 502 -23.30 -22.82 -2.05
C SER A 502 -24.80 -23.14 -1.93
N LYS A 503 -25.50 -22.57 -0.95
CA LYS A 503 -26.95 -22.74 -0.76
C LYS A 503 -27.79 -21.63 -1.44
N GLY A 504 -27.18 -20.56 -1.92
CA GLY A 504 -27.87 -19.47 -2.65
C GLY A 504 -28.07 -19.71 -4.14
N GLN A 505 -27.56 -20.81 -4.71
CA GLN A 505 -27.84 -21.25 -6.08
C GLN A 505 -29.09 -22.16 -6.14
N GLY A 506 -30.03 -22.01 -5.23
CA GLY A 506 -31.33 -22.62 -5.29
C GLY A 506 -32.15 -22.02 -6.42
N THR A 507 -32.16 -22.74 -7.55
CA THR A 507 -33.23 -22.84 -8.55
C THR A 507 -33.96 -21.53 -8.89
N ALA A 508 -33.44 -20.78 -9.86
CA ALA A 508 -34.37 -20.19 -10.82
C ALA A 508 -35.05 -21.38 -11.57
N GLN A 509 -36.23 -21.75 -11.15
CA GLN A 509 -37.11 -22.58 -11.97
C GLN A 509 -37.54 -21.78 -13.22
N PRO A 510 -37.79 -22.50 -14.35
CA PRO A 510 -37.92 -21.96 -15.69
C PRO A 510 -39.07 -20.97 -15.85
#